data_56debca5a7718fdb3b30eb6ae7604f10
#
_entry.id   56debca5a7718fdb3b30eb6ae7604f10
#
_cell.length_a   1.000
_cell.length_b   1.000
_cell.length_c   1.000
_cell.angle_alpha   90.00
_cell.angle_beta   90.00
_cell.angle_gamma   90.00
#
_symmetry.space_group_name_H-M   'P 1'
#
loop_
_entity.id
_entity.type
_entity.pdbx_description
1 polymer ?
#
loop_
_entity_poly.entity_id
_entity_poly.type
_entity_poly.pdbx_seq_one_letter_code
_entity_poly.pdbx_strand_id
1 'polypeptide(L)'
;MADLSINLAGIKSPNPFWLASAPPTNSGYQVQRAFEAGWGGAVWKTLGEPILNVSSRFAAVSFNGQRVMGFNNIELITDRPLEVNLKEIYETKKRFPDRAVVASLMVEPKREKWHEIVKRVEDVGVDGLELNFGCPHGMAERGMGSASGQVPELVEKQTYWVKEVAQTPVIVKLTPNITDITATAEAAAQGGADAISMINTINSLMGVDLDTWNTIPHVAGKGAHGGYCGPAVKPIALNMVAECARHPRIHVPISGIGGISNWKDAVEFMLMGATGVQVCTAVMHHGFRIIEDMIEGLNHYLDEKGIASVKDIVGRAVHKYSDWGDLDLNYKVVARINTDVCINCNKCYISCEDASHQCIDRLTVENGKEYLKVREEDCVGCNLCSIVCPVDGAIEMIEIPSEHPPMTWNERQAVIGGISSCSVDVK
;
A
#
# COMPACT_ATOMS: atom_id res chain seq x y z
N MET A 1 -15.09 -23.59 3.49
CA MET A 1 -14.02 -22.70 3.00
C MET A 1 -14.57 -21.80 1.91
N ALA A 2 -14.33 -20.54 1.99
CA ALA A 2 -14.79 -19.55 1.03
C ALA A 2 -14.07 -19.67 -0.32
N ASP A 3 -14.69 -19.14 -1.40
CA ASP A 3 -14.02 -19.00 -2.70
C ASP A 3 -13.02 -17.83 -2.65
N LEU A 4 -11.73 -18.15 -2.74
CA LEU A 4 -10.66 -17.14 -2.76
C LEU A 4 -10.29 -16.69 -4.17
N SER A 5 -10.89 -17.24 -5.22
CA SER A 5 -10.55 -16.89 -6.60
C SER A 5 -10.89 -15.44 -6.92
N ILE A 6 -10.02 -14.80 -7.69
CA ILE A 6 -10.24 -13.44 -8.19
C ILE A 6 -10.14 -13.39 -9.72
N ASN A 7 -10.68 -12.29 -10.26
CA ASN A 7 -10.52 -11.90 -11.65
C ASN A 7 -10.15 -10.41 -11.69
N LEU A 8 -8.89 -10.10 -11.96
CA LEU A 8 -8.41 -8.74 -12.12
C LEU A 8 -8.39 -8.39 -13.61
N ALA A 9 -9.41 -7.66 -14.08
CA ALA A 9 -9.52 -7.22 -15.46
C ALA A 9 -9.40 -8.35 -16.53
N GLY A 10 -9.91 -9.55 -16.22
CA GLY A 10 -9.79 -10.71 -17.09
C GLY A 10 -8.70 -11.70 -16.69
N ILE A 11 -7.73 -11.28 -15.89
CA ILE A 11 -6.68 -12.16 -15.37
C ILE A 11 -7.21 -12.95 -14.19
N LYS A 12 -7.34 -14.27 -14.36
CA LYS A 12 -7.86 -15.18 -13.33
C LYS A 12 -6.75 -15.68 -12.42
N SER A 13 -7.06 -15.79 -11.13
CA SER A 13 -6.14 -16.31 -10.12
C SER A 13 -6.89 -17.11 -9.05
N PRO A 14 -6.32 -18.22 -8.53
CA PRO A 14 -6.97 -19.07 -7.53
C PRO A 14 -7.10 -18.41 -6.15
N ASN A 15 -6.32 -17.36 -5.88
CA ASN A 15 -6.41 -16.55 -4.67
C ASN A 15 -5.93 -15.11 -4.94
N PRO A 16 -6.21 -14.14 -4.04
CA PRO A 16 -5.91 -12.74 -4.27
C PRO A 16 -4.45 -12.34 -4.04
N PHE A 17 -3.59 -13.26 -3.63
CA PHE A 17 -2.21 -12.98 -3.25
C PHE A 17 -1.26 -13.20 -4.43
N TRP A 18 -0.71 -12.10 -4.96
CA TRP A 18 0.31 -12.12 -5.99
C TRP A 18 1.66 -11.64 -5.45
N LEU A 19 2.73 -12.06 -6.08
CA LEU A 19 4.05 -11.45 -5.88
C LEU A 19 4.15 -10.17 -6.71
N ALA A 20 4.64 -9.09 -6.08
CA ALA A 20 4.92 -7.84 -6.79
C ALA A 20 6.19 -7.97 -7.65
N SER A 21 6.25 -7.16 -8.72
CA SER A 21 7.46 -6.99 -9.54
C SER A 21 8.64 -6.47 -8.71
N ALA A 22 9.55 -7.39 -8.33
CA ALA A 22 10.59 -7.11 -7.34
C ALA A 22 11.65 -8.25 -7.35
N PRO A 23 12.69 -8.23 -6.47
CA PRO A 23 13.67 -9.30 -6.38
C PRO A 23 13.09 -10.74 -6.31
N PRO A 24 11.97 -11.01 -5.60
CA PRO A 24 11.40 -12.37 -5.55
C PRO A 24 10.85 -12.91 -6.89
N THR A 25 10.70 -12.06 -7.90
CA THR A 25 10.17 -12.44 -9.22
C THR A 25 11.17 -12.24 -10.36
N ASN A 26 12.48 -12.24 -10.05
CA ASN A 26 13.54 -11.99 -11.03
C ASN A 26 13.93 -13.22 -11.88
N SER A 27 13.40 -14.40 -11.58
CA SER A 27 13.70 -15.63 -12.33
C SER A 27 12.56 -16.63 -12.29
N GLY A 28 12.52 -17.51 -13.30
CA GLY A 28 11.59 -18.63 -13.34
C GLY A 28 11.72 -19.57 -12.15
N TYR A 29 12.94 -19.80 -11.67
CA TYR A 29 13.17 -20.59 -10.47
C TYR A 29 12.44 -20.03 -9.23
N GLN A 30 12.51 -18.71 -9.03
CA GLN A 30 11.85 -18.07 -7.88
C GLN A 30 10.31 -18.11 -8.02
N VAL A 31 9.79 -17.75 -9.19
CA VAL A 31 8.34 -17.71 -9.45
C VAL A 31 7.72 -19.11 -9.36
N GLN A 32 8.37 -20.13 -9.91
CA GLN A 32 7.90 -21.52 -9.82
C GLN A 32 7.84 -22.02 -8.37
N ARG A 33 8.87 -21.73 -7.56
CA ARG A 33 8.84 -22.03 -6.12
C ARG A 33 7.73 -21.31 -5.37
N ALA A 34 7.44 -20.08 -5.75
CA ALA A 34 6.31 -19.34 -5.17
C ALA A 34 4.97 -20.02 -5.51
N PHE A 35 4.78 -20.42 -6.76
CA PHE A 35 3.58 -21.12 -7.18
C PHE A 35 3.43 -22.50 -6.52
N GLU A 36 4.52 -23.22 -6.32
CA GLU A 36 4.56 -24.46 -5.54
C GLU A 36 4.16 -24.24 -4.07
N ALA A 37 4.49 -23.09 -3.49
CA ALA A 37 4.08 -22.71 -2.14
C ALA A 37 2.60 -22.30 -2.04
N GLY A 38 1.94 -21.92 -3.16
CA GLY A 38 0.51 -21.59 -3.18
C GLY A 38 0.16 -20.16 -3.64
N TRP A 39 1.14 -19.33 -4.05
CA TRP A 39 0.86 -17.99 -4.58
C TRP A 39 -0.04 -18.07 -5.80
N GLY A 40 -1.05 -17.18 -5.84
CA GLY A 40 -2.05 -17.15 -6.91
C GLY A 40 -1.54 -16.55 -8.21
N GLY A 41 -0.58 -15.63 -8.12
CA GLY A 41 0.02 -14.96 -9.28
C GLY A 41 1.38 -14.35 -8.96
N ALA A 42 2.05 -13.88 -10.01
CA ALA A 42 3.30 -13.15 -9.91
C ALA A 42 3.39 -12.08 -11.01
N VAL A 43 3.80 -10.89 -10.61
CA VAL A 43 4.23 -9.86 -11.55
C VAL A 43 5.75 -9.99 -11.71
N TRP A 44 6.18 -10.38 -12.89
CA TRP A 44 7.60 -10.58 -13.21
C TRP A 44 8.40 -9.30 -13.01
N LYS A 45 9.64 -9.42 -12.52
CA LYS A 45 10.51 -8.25 -12.32
C LYS A 45 10.65 -7.46 -13.61
N THR A 46 10.54 -6.15 -13.51
CA THR A 46 10.41 -5.24 -14.65
C THR A 46 11.41 -5.52 -15.75
N LEU A 47 10.89 -5.79 -16.94
CA LEU A 47 11.61 -6.02 -18.17
C LEU A 47 11.82 -4.69 -18.92
N GLY A 48 12.95 -4.58 -19.57
CA GLY A 48 13.34 -3.41 -20.36
C GLY A 48 14.74 -3.62 -20.92
N GLU A 49 15.41 -2.53 -21.21
CA GLU A 49 16.82 -2.58 -21.56
C GLU A 49 17.65 -3.06 -20.36
N PRO A 50 18.44 -4.14 -20.46
CA PRO A 50 19.19 -4.68 -19.35
C PRO A 50 20.14 -3.66 -18.74
N ILE A 51 20.23 -3.63 -17.42
CA ILE A 51 21.06 -2.73 -16.66
C ILE A 51 22.00 -3.50 -15.72
N LEU A 52 23.04 -2.84 -15.25
CA LEU A 52 23.87 -3.35 -14.15
C LEU A 52 23.40 -2.74 -12.83
N ASN A 53 23.02 -3.60 -11.87
CA ASN A 53 22.68 -3.17 -10.54
C ASN A 53 23.93 -2.95 -9.68
N VAL A 54 23.89 -1.98 -8.75
CA VAL A 54 24.97 -1.70 -7.84
C VAL A 54 25.10 -2.73 -6.73
N SER A 55 26.28 -2.83 -6.12
CA SER A 55 26.52 -3.61 -4.90
C SER A 55 26.17 -2.79 -3.67
N SER A 56 25.72 -3.47 -2.60
CA SER A 56 25.20 -2.85 -1.37
C SER A 56 23.94 -2.00 -1.64
N ARG A 57 22.88 -2.64 -2.12
CA ARG A 57 21.67 -1.97 -2.65
C ARG A 57 20.47 -1.94 -1.69
N PHE A 58 20.58 -2.57 -0.53
CA PHE A 58 19.49 -2.64 0.45
C PHE A 58 19.89 -2.03 1.79
N ALA A 59 18.93 -1.38 2.44
CA ALA A 59 19.04 -0.91 3.81
C ALA A 59 17.70 -1.03 4.54
N ALA A 60 17.72 -1.04 5.87
CA ALA A 60 16.53 -1.17 6.68
C ALA A 60 16.55 -0.22 7.88
N VAL A 61 15.39 0.23 8.31
CA VAL A 61 15.18 0.94 9.57
C VAL A 61 14.68 -0.03 10.62
N SER A 62 15.30 0.03 11.80
CA SER A 62 14.84 -0.64 13.01
C SER A 62 14.34 0.40 14.00
N PHE A 63 13.27 0.07 14.71
CA PHE A 63 12.68 0.94 15.71
C PHE A 63 12.32 0.13 16.96
N ASN A 64 12.74 0.59 18.12
CA ASN A 64 12.42 0.01 19.43
C ASN A 64 12.64 -1.52 19.50
N GLY A 65 13.79 -1.98 19.00
CA GLY A 65 14.15 -3.41 18.96
C GLY A 65 13.46 -4.23 17.85
N GLN A 66 12.46 -3.68 17.16
CA GLN A 66 11.86 -4.31 16.00
C GLN A 66 12.67 -4.01 14.76
N ARG A 67 13.21 -5.05 14.15
CA ARG A 67 13.95 -4.93 12.89
C ARG A 67 13.01 -4.77 11.69
N VAL A 68 13.51 -4.11 10.67
CA VAL A 68 12.88 -4.01 9.33
C VAL A 68 11.45 -3.43 9.34
N MET A 69 11.19 -2.43 10.17
CA MET A 69 9.98 -1.61 10.10
C MET A 69 9.81 -0.98 8.73
N GLY A 70 10.90 -0.52 8.13
CA GLY A 70 10.99 -0.02 6.78
C GLY A 70 12.20 -0.61 6.06
N PHE A 71 12.09 -0.75 4.76
CA PHE A 71 13.10 -1.33 3.90
C PHE A 71 13.32 -0.43 2.69
N ASN A 72 14.58 -0.16 2.37
CA ASN A 72 14.95 0.69 1.23
C ASN A 72 15.73 -0.12 0.21
N ASN A 73 15.52 0.18 -1.05
CA ASN A 73 16.33 -0.34 -2.14
C ASN A 73 16.73 0.76 -3.12
N ILE A 74 17.94 0.64 -3.66
CA ILE A 74 18.45 1.39 -4.81
C ILE A 74 18.65 0.45 -6.01
N GLU A 75 17.93 -0.68 -6.02
CA GLU A 75 17.94 -1.66 -7.09
C GLU A 75 17.01 -1.20 -8.22
N LEU A 76 17.48 -1.31 -9.45
CA LEU A 76 16.72 -0.97 -10.64
C LEU A 76 15.91 -2.17 -11.19
N ILE A 77 15.56 -2.14 -12.47
CA ILE A 77 14.89 -3.22 -13.20
C ILE A 77 15.78 -4.48 -13.29
N THR A 78 15.33 -5.51 -13.98
CA THR A 78 16.13 -6.73 -14.14
C THR A 78 17.48 -6.46 -14.82
N ASP A 79 18.52 -7.11 -14.33
CA ASP A 79 19.88 -7.13 -14.91
C ASP A 79 20.08 -8.33 -15.86
N ARG A 80 19.03 -9.15 -16.04
CA ARG A 80 19.06 -10.36 -16.87
C ARG A 80 18.62 -10.04 -18.30
N PRO A 81 19.25 -10.68 -19.32
CA PRO A 81 18.86 -10.48 -20.71
C PRO A 81 17.38 -10.76 -20.93
N LEU A 82 16.74 -9.98 -21.81
CA LEU A 82 15.32 -10.11 -22.12
C LEU A 82 14.97 -11.51 -22.60
N GLU A 83 15.78 -12.10 -23.49
CA GLU A 83 15.55 -13.45 -24.04
C GLU A 83 15.52 -14.54 -22.94
N VAL A 84 16.38 -14.39 -21.93
CA VAL A 84 16.40 -15.32 -20.80
C VAL A 84 15.11 -15.21 -20.00
N ASN A 85 14.65 -13.98 -19.74
CA ASN A 85 13.38 -13.76 -19.05
C ASN A 85 12.18 -14.29 -19.86
N LEU A 86 12.11 -14.00 -21.16
CA LEU A 86 11.03 -14.47 -22.03
C LEU A 86 10.93 -16.00 -22.04
N LYS A 87 12.08 -16.68 -22.17
CA LYS A 87 12.13 -18.15 -22.09
C LYS A 87 11.59 -18.68 -20.75
N GLU A 88 12.03 -18.10 -19.65
CA GLU A 88 11.62 -18.53 -18.31
C GLU A 88 10.15 -18.22 -18.00
N ILE A 89 9.61 -17.12 -18.53
CA ILE A 89 8.18 -16.79 -18.46
C ILE A 89 7.37 -17.88 -19.18
N TYR A 90 7.74 -18.19 -20.42
CA TYR A 90 7.09 -19.26 -21.19
C TYR A 90 7.09 -20.60 -20.46
N GLU A 91 8.26 -21.04 -19.97
CA GLU A 91 8.42 -22.29 -19.23
C GLU A 91 7.58 -22.29 -17.94
N THR A 92 7.54 -21.18 -17.22
CA THR A 92 6.75 -21.00 -15.99
C THR A 92 5.26 -21.06 -16.29
N LYS A 93 4.79 -20.35 -17.30
CA LYS A 93 3.36 -20.35 -17.68
C LYS A 93 2.91 -21.72 -18.17
N LYS A 94 3.75 -22.42 -18.93
CA LYS A 94 3.47 -23.80 -19.35
C LYS A 94 3.35 -24.77 -18.19
N ARG A 95 4.16 -24.61 -17.15
CA ARG A 95 4.15 -25.46 -15.96
C ARG A 95 2.99 -25.16 -15.02
N PHE A 96 2.57 -23.88 -14.92
CA PHE A 96 1.52 -23.40 -14.02
C PHE A 96 0.45 -22.62 -14.80
N PRO A 97 -0.35 -23.28 -15.64
CA PRO A 97 -1.32 -22.62 -16.51
C PRO A 97 -2.48 -21.94 -15.75
N ASP A 98 -2.73 -22.35 -14.51
CA ASP A 98 -3.76 -21.85 -13.61
C ASP A 98 -3.32 -20.67 -12.72
N ARG A 99 -2.04 -20.27 -12.81
CA ARG A 99 -1.48 -19.14 -12.06
C ARG A 99 -1.36 -17.91 -12.96
N ALA A 100 -1.63 -16.75 -12.38
CA ALA A 100 -1.46 -15.48 -13.10
C ALA A 100 0.04 -15.15 -13.26
N VAL A 101 0.48 -14.97 -14.51
CA VAL A 101 1.83 -14.49 -14.84
C VAL A 101 1.70 -13.18 -15.59
N VAL A 102 2.06 -12.08 -14.94
CA VAL A 102 2.01 -10.73 -15.49
C VAL A 102 3.44 -10.23 -15.71
N ALA A 103 3.72 -9.61 -16.83
CA ALA A 103 5.04 -9.04 -17.10
C ALA A 103 5.05 -7.54 -16.78
N SER A 104 5.93 -7.11 -15.88
CA SER A 104 6.17 -5.68 -15.64
C SER A 104 7.12 -5.11 -16.68
N LEU A 105 6.79 -3.96 -17.25
CA LEU A 105 7.49 -3.34 -18.37
C LEU A 105 7.92 -1.91 -18.06
N MET A 106 9.12 -1.53 -18.48
CA MET A 106 9.62 -0.16 -18.48
C MET A 106 10.62 0.04 -19.60
N VAL A 107 10.26 0.89 -20.55
CA VAL A 107 11.12 1.28 -21.67
C VAL A 107 11.14 2.79 -21.83
N GLU A 108 12.02 3.30 -22.68
CA GLU A 108 12.02 4.71 -23.04
C GLU A 108 10.62 5.17 -23.49
N PRO A 109 10.21 6.42 -23.19
CA PRO A 109 8.90 6.96 -23.55
C PRO A 109 8.78 7.25 -25.06
N LYS A 110 8.95 6.21 -25.86
CA LYS A 110 8.84 6.19 -27.32
C LYS A 110 7.84 5.12 -27.74
N ARG A 111 6.89 5.48 -28.61
CA ARG A 111 5.81 4.60 -29.05
C ARG A 111 6.33 3.27 -29.61
N GLU A 112 7.36 3.33 -30.42
CA GLU A 112 7.95 2.15 -31.08
C GLU A 112 8.57 1.19 -30.07
N LYS A 113 9.19 1.70 -28.99
CA LYS A 113 9.79 0.89 -27.94
C LYS A 113 8.71 0.17 -27.13
N TRP A 114 7.61 0.84 -26.82
CA TRP A 114 6.46 0.21 -26.18
C TRP A 114 5.84 -0.87 -27.06
N HIS A 115 5.62 -0.59 -28.36
CA HIS A 115 5.07 -1.57 -29.30
C HIS A 115 5.97 -2.81 -29.46
N GLU A 116 7.28 -2.62 -29.51
CA GLU A 116 8.26 -3.71 -29.63
C GLU A 116 8.20 -4.63 -28.42
N ILE A 117 8.34 -4.08 -27.21
CA ILE A 117 8.40 -4.89 -25.98
C ILE A 117 7.08 -5.61 -25.69
N VAL A 118 5.94 -4.96 -25.90
CA VAL A 118 4.61 -5.55 -25.70
C VAL A 118 4.45 -6.81 -26.56
N LYS A 119 4.69 -6.72 -27.87
CA LYS A 119 4.55 -7.86 -28.79
C LYS A 119 5.43 -9.03 -28.35
N ARG A 120 6.70 -8.76 -28.06
CA ARG A 120 7.65 -9.82 -27.66
C ARG A 120 7.25 -10.51 -26.36
N VAL A 121 6.68 -9.78 -25.43
CA VAL A 121 6.26 -10.33 -24.12
C VAL A 121 4.95 -11.09 -24.24
N GLU A 122 4.01 -10.63 -25.04
CA GLU A 122 2.76 -11.36 -25.28
C GLU A 122 2.97 -12.66 -26.06
N ASP A 123 3.95 -12.73 -26.96
CA ASP A 123 4.30 -13.94 -27.72
C ASP A 123 4.70 -15.12 -26.83
N VAL A 124 5.11 -14.90 -25.58
CA VAL A 124 5.47 -15.97 -24.63
C VAL A 124 4.31 -16.38 -23.71
N GLY A 125 3.12 -15.80 -23.88
CA GLY A 125 1.88 -16.24 -23.26
C GLY A 125 1.67 -15.74 -21.84
N VAL A 126 2.06 -14.51 -21.53
CA VAL A 126 1.68 -13.83 -20.27
C VAL A 126 0.17 -13.61 -20.19
N ASP A 127 -0.37 -13.55 -18.99
CA ASP A 127 -1.79 -13.27 -18.75
C ASP A 127 -2.12 -11.77 -18.76
N GLY A 128 -1.10 -10.91 -18.69
CA GLY A 128 -1.26 -9.46 -18.70
C GLY A 128 0.08 -8.72 -18.62
N LEU A 129 -0.01 -7.41 -18.74
CA LEU A 129 1.12 -6.48 -18.70
C LEU A 129 0.95 -5.51 -17.52
N GLU A 130 2.04 -5.19 -16.79
CA GLU A 130 2.06 -4.12 -15.79
C GLU A 130 3.05 -3.04 -16.22
N LEU A 131 2.56 -1.83 -16.54
CA LEU A 131 3.40 -0.69 -16.93
C LEU A 131 3.98 -0.04 -15.67
N ASN A 132 5.30 -0.05 -15.53
CA ASN A 132 5.97 0.48 -14.34
C ASN A 132 6.23 1.98 -14.47
N PHE A 133 5.28 2.80 -14.07
CA PHE A 133 5.41 4.26 -13.99
C PHE A 133 5.79 4.76 -12.59
N GLY A 134 6.38 3.88 -11.77
CA GLY A 134 6.60 4.22 -10.36
C GLY A 134 8.04 4.12 -9.86
N CYS A 135 8.99 3.55 -10.62
CA CYS A 135 10.36 3.43 -10.15
C CYS A 135 10.97 4.82 -9.84
N PRO A 136 11.32 5.10 -8.56
CA PRO A 136 11.62 6.48 -8.16
C PRO A 136 13.07 6.93 -8.42
N HIS A 137 13.98 6.00 -8.73
CA HIS A 137 15.43 6.27 -8.81
C HIS A 137 16.02 5.66 -10.09
N GLY A 138 17.19 6.14 -10.48
CA GLY A 138 17.98 5.67 -11.62
C GLY A 138 17.29 5.79 -12.97
N MET A 139 16.23 5.03 -13.20
CA MET A 139 15.47 5.08 -14.46
C MET A 139 14.69 6.39 -14.63
N ALA A 140 14.30 7.03 -13.51
CA ALA A 140 13.66 8.34 -13.53
C ALA A 140 14.60 9.44 -14.08
N GLU A 141 15.89 9.34 -13.83
CA GLU A 141 16.91 10.25 -14.40
C GLU A 141 16.97 10.16 -15.93
N ARG A 142 16.46 9.06 -16.51
CA ARG A 142 16.36 8.82 -17.97
C ARG A 142 14.95 9.11 -18.52
N GLY A 143 14.08 9.76 -17.76
CA GLY A 143 12.71 10.11 -18.15
C GLY A 143 11.71 8.95 -18.09
N MET A 144 12.07 7.83 -17.47
CA MET A 144 11.22 6.64 -17.29
C MET A 144 10.69 6.54 -15.85
N GLY A 145 9.89 5.53 -15.57
CA GLY A 145 9.39 5.28 -14.21
C GLY A 145 8.62 6.46 -13.64
N SER A 146 9.00 6.94 -12.44
CA SER A 146 8.30 8.04 -11.77
C SER A 146 8.38 9.38 -12.51
N ALA A 147 9.37 9.60 -13.36
CA ALA A 147 9.43 10.81 -14.19
C ALA A 147 8.27 10.88 -15.19
N SER A 148 7.85 9.73 -15.74
CA SER A 148 6.61 9.65 -16.53
C SER A 148 5.38 9.58 -15.61
N GLY A 149 5.45 8.81 -14.53
CA GLY A 149 4.32 8.53 -13.65
C GLY A 149 3.83 9.70 -12.81
N GLN A 150 4.60 10.78 -12.68
CA GLN A 150 4.20 12.02 -12.01
C GLN A 150 3.44 13.01 -12.93
N VAL A 151 3.37 12.72 -14.22
CA VAL A 151 2.77 13.59 -15.23
C VAL A 151 1.58 12.88 -15.86
N PRO A 152 0.33 13.26 -15.51
CA PRO A 152 -0.88 12.59 -16.00
C PRO A 152 -0.92 12.41 -17.51
N GLU A 153 -0.55 13.43 -18.29
CA GLU A 153 -0.56 13.39 -19.75
C GLU A 153 0.43 12.35 -20.31
N LEU A 154 1.56 12.10 -19.62
CA LEU A 154 2.50 11.07 -20.02
C LEU A 154 2.00 9.67 -19.64
N VAL A 155 1.30 9.54 -18.51
CA VAL A 155 0.67 8.29 -18.09
C VAL A 155 -0.41 7.89 -19.10
N GLU A 156 -1.33 8.79 -19.43
CA GLU A 156 -2.37 8.59 -20.44
C GLU A 156 -1.77 8.19 -21.78
N LYS A 157 -0.86 9.01 -22.29
CA LYS A 157 -0.24 8.84 -23.61
C LYS A 157 0.49 7.51 -23.76
N GLN A 158 1.32 7.14 -22.77
CA GLN A 158 2.08 5.89 -22.86
C GLN A 158 1.17 4.67 -22.66
N THR A 159 0.16 4.76 -21.81
CA THR A 159 -0.87 3.73 -21.67
C THR A 159 -1.61 3.51 -22.98
N TYR A 160 -2.02 4.59 -23.64
CA TYR A 160 -2.65 4.54 -24.96
C TYR A 160 -1.76 3.86 -26.01
N TRP A 161 -0.46 4.19 -26.08
CA TRP A 161 0.47 3.54 -26.99
C TRP A 161 0.56 2.03 -26.78
N VAL A 162 0.56 1.58 -25.53
CA VAL A 162 0.55 0.15 -25.21
C VAL A 162 -0.77 -0.48 -25.66
N LYS A 163 -1.90 0.15 -25.37
CA LYS A 163 -3.23 -0.35 -25.75
C LYS A 163 -3.46 -0.43 -27.25
N GLU A 164 -2.72 0.31 -28.07
CA GLU A 164 -2.80 0.20 -29.55
C GLU A 164 -2.40 -1.20 -30.05
N VAL A 165 -1.57 -1.93 -29.32
CA VAL A 165 -1.02 -3.24 -29.76
C VAL A 165 -1.26 -4.37 -28.79
N ALA A 166 -1.53 -4.07 -27.50
CA ALA A 166 -1.74 -5.08 -26.48
C ALA A 166 -2.98 -5.95 -26.77
N GLN A 167 -2.82 -7.25 -26.65
CA GLN A 167 -3.88 -8.25 -26.75
C GLN A 167 -4.32 -8.77 -25.38
N THR A 168 -3.48 -8.59 -24.35
CA THR A 168 -3.73 -8.96 -22.96
C THR A 168 -4.09 -7.75 -22.11
N PRO A 169 -4.72 -7.92 -20.95
CA PRO A 169 -5.02 -6.81 -20.04
C PRO A 169 -3.78 -6.01 -19.64
N VAL A 170 -3.94 -4.69 -19.60
CA VAL A 170 -2.90 -3.72 -19.26
C VAL A 170 -3.19 -3.13 -17.89
N ILE A 171 -2.29 -3.37 -16.94
CA ILE A 171 -2.29 -2.80 -15.59
C ILE A 171 -1.31 -1.63 -15.56
N VAL A 172 -1.69 -0.49 -15.00
CA VAL A 172 -0.77 0.64 -14.81
C VAL A 172 -0.37 0.75 -13.35
N LYS A 173 0.94 0.60 -13.08
CA LYS A 173 1.51 0.74 -11.74
C LYS A 173 1.93 2.17 -11.46
N LEU A 174 1.23 2.79 -10.50
CA LEU A 174 1.36 4.19 -10.16
C LEU A 174 2.43 4.47 -9.10
N THR A 175 3.00 5.68 -9.18
CA THR A 175 3.95 6.19 -8.19
C THR A 175 3.24 6.84 -7.00
N PRO A 176 3.69 6.62 -5.76
CA PRO A 176 3.22 7.38 -4.59
C PRO A 176 3.92 8.74 -4.44
N ASN A 177 4.92 9.03 -5.27
CA ASN A 177 5.72 10.26 -5.17
C ASN A 177 5.02 11.43 -5.88
N ILE A 178 3.77 11.65 -5.55
CA ILE A 178 2.87 12.65 -6.11
C ILE A 178 1.91 13.13 -5.02
N THR A 179 1.41 14.34 -5.13
CA THR A 179 0.48 14.91 -4.14
C THR A 179 -0.92 14.30 -4.26
N ASP A 180 -1.41 14.12 -5.49
CA ASP A 180 -2.72 13.55 -5.78
C ASP A 180 -2.58 12.37 -6.75
N ILE A 181 -2.73 11.15 -6.23
CA ILE A 181 -2.64 9.92 -7.03
C ILE A 181 -3.84 9.73 -7.94
N THR A 182 -4.99 10.33 -7.61
CA THR A 182 -6.21 10.17 -8.42
C THR A 182 -6.06 10.77 -9.80
N ALA A 183 -5.30 11.86 -9.94
CA ALA A 183 -5.03 12.48 -11.23
C ALA A 183 -4.30 11.51 -12.21
N THR A 184 -3.30 10.79 -11.72
CA THR A 184 -2.58 9.81 -12.55
C THR A 184 -3.36 8.51 -12.74
N ALA A 185 -4.17 8.11 -11.76
CA ALA A 185 -5.06 6.96 -11.87
C ALA A 185 -6.17 7.19 -12.93
N GLU A 186 -6.75 8.38 -12.94
CA GLU A 186 -7.72 8.80 -13.95
C GLU A 186 -7.09 8.84 -15.35
N ALA A 187 -5.90 9.43 -15.46
CA ALA A 187 -5.15 9.48 -16.72
C ALA A 187 -4.81 8.06 -17.25
N ALA A 188 -4.45 7.12 -16.38
CA ALA A 188 -4.25 5.73 -16.76
C ALA A 188 -5.54 5.10 -17.33
N ALA A 189 -6.68 5.32 -16.66
CA ALA A 189 -7.98 4.84 -17.13
C ALA A 189 -8.39 5.48 -18.48
N GLN A 190 -8.16 6.78 -18.65
CA GLN A 190 -8.40 7.49 -19.93
C GLN A 190 -7.50 6.97 -21.04
N GLY A 191 -6.25 6.60 -20.75
CA GLY A 191 -5.34 5.93 -21.67
C GLY A 191 -5.74 4.50 -22.04
N GLY A 192 -6.80 3.96 -21.42
CA GLY A 192 -7.36 2.64 -21.70
C GLY A 192 -6.78 1.52 -20.81
N ALA A 193 -6.21 1.82 -19.65
CA ALA A 193 -5.80 0.79 -18.69
C ALA A 193 -7.00 -0.10 -18.30
N ASP A 194 -6.78 -1.40 -18.24
CA ASP A 194 -7.79 -2.37 -17.80
C ASP A 194 -7.82 -2.50 -16.27
N ALA A 195 -6.72 -2.19 -15.61
CA ALA A 195 -6.58 -2.13 -14.15
C ALA A 195 -5.48 -1.14 -13.75
N ILE A 196 -5.45 -0.76 -12.49
CA ILE A 196 -4.35 -0.01 -11.90
C ILE A 196 -3.75 -0.78 -10.71
N SER A 197 -2.46 -0.61 -10.49
CA SER A 197 -1.79 -1.15 -9.29
C SER A 197 -1.08 -0.02 -8.54
N MET A 198 -1.16 -0.02 -7.23
CA MET A 198 -0.55 0.99 -6.37
C MET A 198 -0.34 0.46 -4.96
N ILE A 199 0.77 0.86 -4.38
CA ILE A 199 1.73 1.88 -4.76
C ILE A 199 3.09 1.27 -5.17
N ASN A 200 3.89 1.97 -5.97
CA ASN A 200 5.32 1.73 -6.06
C ASN A 200 6.01 2.25 -4.78
N THR A 201 7.32 2.21 -4.71
CA THR A 201 8.11 2.61 -3.54
C THR A 201 8.18 4.15 -3.37
N ILE A 202 8.33 4.59 -2.12
CA ILE A 202 8.39 6.01 -1.75
C ILE A 202 9.85 6.46 -1.76
N ASN A 203 10.14 7.62 -2.35
CA ASN A 203 11.47 8.22 -2.32
C ASN A 203 11.96 8.41 -0.88
N SER A 204 13.18 7.95 -0.60
CA SER A 204 13.76 8.03 0.73
C SER A 204 15.28 8.04 0.75
N LEU A 205 15.83 8.54 1.84
CA LEU A 205 17.18 8.35 2.31
C LEU A 205 17.09 7.70 3.70
N MET A 206 17.75 6.55 3.90
CA MET A 206 17.57 5.78 5.14
C MET A 206 18.30 6.35 6.33
N GLY A 207 19.37 7.08 6.12
CA GLY A 207 20.15 7.69 7.16
C GLY A 207 21.57 8.05 6.72
N VAL A 208 22.33 8.56 7.67
CA VAL A 208 23.74 8.89 7.52
C VAL A 208 24.49 8.22 8.67
N ASP A 209 25.57 7.55 8.37
CA ASP A 209 26.50 7.03 9.36
C ASP A 209 27.24 8.20 10.01
N LEU A 210 27.14 8.33 11.34
CA LEU A 210 27.64 9.51 12.05
C LEU A 210 29.17 9.50 12.22
N ASP A 211 29.82 8.37 12.06
CA ASP A 211 31.27 8.26 12.19
C ASP A 211 31.96 8.49 10.85
N THR A 212 31.41 7.96 9.78
CA THR A 212 31.98 8.04 8.43
C THR A 212 31.35 9.10 7.54
N TRP A 213 30.21 9.64 7.93
CA TRP A 213 29.34 10.58 7.18
C TRP A 213 28.86 10.05 5.83
N ASN A 214 28.91 8.73 5.66
CA ASN A 214 28.36 8.09 4.48
C ASN A 214 26.83 7.98 4.58
N THR A 215 26.15 8.11 3.47
CA THR A 215 24.72 7.79 3.40
C THR A 215 24.48 6.28 3.50
N ILE A 216 23.27 5.85 3.89
CA ILE A 216 22.91 4.44 4.04
C ILE A 216 21.75 4.12 3.06
N PRO A 217 21.87 3.16 2.13
CA PRO A 217 23.11 2.46 1.76
C PRO A 217 24.09 3.35 0.99
N HIS A 218 25.33 2.90 0.82
CA HIS A 218 26.31 3.59 -0.03
C HIS A 218 27.09 2.62 -0.91
N VAL A 219 27.57 3.13 -2.02
CA VAL A 219 28.48 2.49 -2.96
C VAL A 219 29.74 3.35 -3.04
N ALA A 220 30.87 2.85 -2.56
CA ALA A 220 32.13 3.58 -2.54
C ALA A 220 32.02 5.01 -1.94
N GLY A 221 31.29 5.16 -0.84
CA GLY A 221 31.10 6.43 -0.12
C GLY A 221 30.05 7.38 -0.70
N LYS A 222 29.38 7.02 -1.78
CA LYS A 222 28.29 7.80 -2.37
C LYS A 222 26.96 7.05 -2.26
N GLY A 223 25.90 7.73 -1.89
CA GLY A 223 24.55 7.20 -1.91
C GLY A 223 23.65 7.86 -2.94
N ALA A 224 22.50 7.28 -3.15
CA ALA A 224 21.43 7.84 -3.94
C ALA A 224 20.11 7.74 -3.15
N HIS A 225 19.11 8.52 -3.53
CA HIS A 225 17.76 8.26 -3.05
C HIS A 225 17.31 6.87 -3.52
N GLY A 226 16.53 6.20 -2.69
CA GLY A 226 16.03 4.86 -2.95
C GLY A 226 14.54 4.73 -2.70
N GLY A 227 14.00 3.59 -3.04
CA GLY A 227 12.59 3.27 -2.83
C GLY A 227 12.34 2.68 -1.45
N TYR A 228 11.56 3.38 -0.61
CA TYR A 228 11.14 2.92 0.71
C TYR A 228 9.88 2.06 0.61
N CYS A 229 9.87 0.94 1.31
CA CYS A 229 8.80 -0.04 1.33
C CYS A 229 8.77 -0.80 2.67
N GLY A 230 7.94 -1.85 2.78
CA GLY A 230 7.76 -2.61 4.01
C GLY A 230 6.60 -2.11 4.87
N PRO A 231 6.41 -2.62 6.10
CA PRO A 231 5.24 -2.35 6.93
C PRO A 231 4.94 -0.86 7.15
N ALA A 232 5.98 -0.03 7.25
CA ALA A 232 5.84 1.40 7.50
C ALA A 232 5.09 2.18 6.41
N VAL A 233 5.01 1.66 5.17
CA VAL A 233 4.30 2.36 4.08
C VAL A 233 2.83 1.96 3.95
N LYS A 234 2.36 0.95 4.70
CA LYS A 234 0.97 0.46 4.60
C LYS A 234 -0.08 1.56 4.74
N PRO A 235 -0.03 2.46 5.73
CA PRO A 235 -1.05 3.50 5.88
C PRO A 235 -1.13 4.44 4.67
N ILE A 236 0.00 4.75 4.05
CA ILE A 236 0.08 5.60 2.87
C ILE A 236 -0.53 4.88 1.66
N ALA A 237 -0.17 3.62 1.47
CA ALA A 237 -0.68 2.80 0.38
C ALA A 237 -2.20 2.57 0.48
N LEU A 238 -2.68 2.28 1.68
CA LEU A 238 -4.10 2.06 1.96
C LEU A 238 -4.92 3.33 1.68
N ASN A 239 -4.42 4.49 2.11
CA ASN A 239 -5.04 5.78 1.80
C ASN A 239 -5.16 6.01 0.28
N MET A 240 -4.07 5.80 -0.47
CA MET A 240 -4.06 6.00 -1.92
C MET A 240 -5.02 5.05 -2.66
N VAL A 241 -5.10 3.79 -2.22
CA VAL A 241 -6.09 2.83 -2.74
C VAL A 241 -7.51 3.29 -2.46
N ALA A 242 -7.79 3.74 -1.23
CA ALA A 242 -9.11 4.24 -0.84
C ALA A 242 -9.53 5.48 -1.64
N GLU A 243 -8.62 6.43 -1.83
CA GLU A 243 -8.87 7.63 -2.65
C GLU A 243 -9.24 7.26 -4.08
N CYS A 244 -8.50 6.35 -4.71
CA CYS A 244 -8.83 5.90 -6.07
C CYS A 244 -10.13 5.09 -6.12
N ALA A 245 -10.39 4.25 -5.12
CA ALA A 245 -11.59 3.41 -5.08
C ALA A 245 -12.90 4.21 -4.88
N ARG A 246 -12.83 5.36 -4.19
CA ARG A 246 -13.99 6.25 -4.01
C ARG A 246 -14.15 7.29 -5.13
N HIS A 247 -13.14 7.43 -6.00
CA HIS A 247 -13.12 8.47 -7.00
C HIS A 247 -14.15 8.23 -8.11
N PRO A 248 -15.05 9.19 -8.43
CA PRO A 248 -16.21 8.96 -9.29
C PRO A 248 -15.88 8.69 -10.78
N ARG A 249 -14.64 8.91 -11.21
CA ARG A 249 -14.19 8.71 -12.60
C ARG A 249 -13.21 7.54 -12.75
N ILE A 250 -12.86 6.85 -11.66
CA ILE A 250 -11.98 5.69 -11.69
C ILE A 250 -12.82 4.43 -11.48
N HIS A 251 -13.06 3.66 -12.54
CA HIS A 251 -13.92 2.47 -12.51
C HIS A 251 -13.14 1.18 -12.80
N VAL A 252 -11.84 1.27 -13.03
CA VAL A 252 -10.98 0.11 -13.27
C VAL A 252 -10.62 -0.58 -11.95
N PRO A 253 -10.51 -1.93 -11.91
CA PRO A 253 -10.14 -2.65 -10.71
C PRO A 253 -8.73 -2.28 -10.23
N ILE A 254 -8.52 -2.39 -8.92
CA ILE A 254 -7.29 -1.99 -8.25
C ILE A 254 -6.57 -3.23 -7.70
N SER A 255 -5.26 -3.31 -7.91
CA SER A 255 -4.35 -4.22 -7.22
C SER A 255 -3.58 -3.44 -6.15
N GLY A 256 -3.81 -3.75 -4.87
CA GLY A 256 -3.21 -3.04 -3.74
C GLY A 256 -1.79 -3.53 -3.43
N ILE A 257 -0.85 -2.59 -3.23
CA ILE A 257 0.56 -2.88 -2.96
C ILE A 257 1.07 -1.91 -1.90
N GLY A 258 1.83 -2.41 -0.93
CA GLY A 258 2.57 -1.56 0.02
C GLY A 258 2.36 -1.97 1.47
N GLY A 259 3.39 -2.57 2.07
CA GLY A 259 3.42 -2.91 3.48
C GLY A 259 2.57 -4.11 3.90
N ILE A 260 1.99 -4.84 2.96
CA ILE A 260 1.19 -6.04 3.23
C ILE A 260 2.12 -7.14 3.71
N SER A 261 1.93 -7.59 4.95
CA SER A 261 2.80 -8.56 5.63
C SER A 261 2.06 -9.81 6.12
N ASN A 262 0.75 -9.74 6.21
CA ASN A 262 -0.12 -10.81 6.67
C ASN A 262 -1.52 -10.70 6.05
N TRP A 263 -2.40 -11.66 6.33
CA TRP A 263 -3.77 -11.71 5.79
C TRP A 263 -4.65 -10.52 6.23
N LYS A 264 -4.43 -9.97 7.43
CA LYS A 264 -5.21 -8.82 7.95
C LYS A 264 -4.94 -7.57 7.09
N ASP A 265 -3.66 -7.31 6.80
CA ASP A 265 -3.29 -6.22 5.90
C ASP A 265 -3.98 -6.36 4.55
N ALA A 266 -3.99 -7.57 3.97
CA ALA A 266 -4.65 -7.83 2.68
C ALA A 266 -6.16 -7.59 2.74
N VAL A 267 -6.83 -8.01 3.81
CA VAL A 267 -8.27 -7.76 4.03
C VAL A 267 -8.55 -6.27 4.09
N GLU A 268 -7.73 -5.48 4.79
CA GLU A 268 -7.88 -4.02 4.84
C GLU A 268 -7.84 -3.40 3.44
N PHE A 269 -6.87 -3.80 2.60
CA PHE A 269 -6.79 -3.32 1.21
C PHE A 269 -8.02 -3.72 0.39
N MET A 270 -8.52 -4.95 0.54
CA MET A 270 -9.71 -5.39 -0.16
C MET A 270 -10.97 -4.64 0.30
N LEU A 271 -11.14 -4.45 1.60
CA LEU A 271 -12.24 -3.66 2.16
C LEU A 271 -12.22 -2.22 1.62
N MET A 272 -11.03 -1.66 1.35
CA MET A 272 -10.85 -0.33 0.77
C MET A 272 -10.81 -0.34 -0.77
N GLY A 273 -11.21 -1.42 -1.43
CA GLY A 273 -11.50 -1.46 -2.87
C GLY A 273 -10.48 -2.22 -3.74
N ALA A 274 -9.41 -2.78 -3.17
CA ALA A 274 -8.51 -3.62 -3.95
C ALA A 274 -9.16 -4.98 -4.29
N THR A 275 -9.15 -5.35 -5.57
CA THR A 275 -9.62 -6.67 -6.06
C THR A 275 -8.66 -7.80 -5.68
N GLY A 276 -7.39 -7.50 -5.58
CA GLY A 276 -6.32 -8.39 -5.17
C GLY A 276 -5.14 -7.59 -4.66
N VAL A 277 -4.12 -8.26 -4.14
CA VAL A 277 -2.96 -7.61 -3.53
C VAL A 277 -1.65 -8.17 -4.08
N GLN A 278 -0.61 -7.34 -4.07
CA GLN A 278 0.74 -7.74 -4.42
C GLN A 278 1.67 -7.57 -3.22
N VAL A 279 2.49 -8.57 -2.96
CA VAL A 279 3.39 -8.65 -1.81
C VAL A 279 4.84 -8.73 -2.29
N CYS A 280 5.74 -7.99 -1.65
CA CYS A 280 7.17 -8.04 -1.92
C CYS A 280 7.98 -8.21 -0.63
N THR A 281 8.11 -7.15 0.16
CA THR A 281 9.06 -7.05 1.29
C THR A 281 8.85 -8.15 2.33
N ALA A 282 7.62 -8.52 2.63
CA ALA A 282 7.33 -9.62 3.55
C ALA A 282 7.91 -10.95 3.05
N VAL A 283 7.83 -11.22 1.74
CA VAL A 283 8.45 -12.40 1.14
C VAL A 283 9.98 -12.36 1.22
N MET A 284 10.58 -11.18 1.03
CA MET A 284 12.04 -11.02 1.17
C MET A 284 12.51 -11.28 2.61
N HIS A 285 11.67 -10.98 3.61
CA HIS A 285 11.98 -11.19 5.02
C HIS A 285 11.70 -12.62 5.49
N HIS A 286 10.60 -13.24 5.03
CA HIS A 286 10.05 -14.46 5.61
C HIS A 286 9.97 -15.63 4.62
N GLY A 287 10.23 -15.40 3.33
CA GLY A 287 10.16 -16.41 2.29
C GLY A 287 8.75 -16.66 1.73
N PHE A 288 8.67 -17.53 0.72
CA PHE A 288 7.42 -17.77 -0.02
C PHE A 288 6.33 -18.48 0.82
N ARG A 289 6.70 -19.21 1.87
CA ARG A 289 5.76 -19.99 2.67
C ARG A 289 4.80 -19.15 3.53
N ILE A 290 5.03 -17.86 3.68
CA ILE A 290 4.06 -16.96 4.35
C ILE A 290 2.67 -17.02 3.69
N ILE A 291 2.59 -17.46 2.45
CA ILE A 291 1.32 -17.62 1.73
C ILE A 291 0.39 -18.63 2.43
N GLU A 292 0.94 -19.63 3.10
CA GLU A 292 0.16 -20.64 3.84
C GLU A 292 -0.67 -19.94 4.92
N ASP A 293 -0.02 -19.13 5.76
CA ASP A 293 -0.68 -18.35 6.83
C ASP A 293 -1.64 -17.29 6.26
N MET A 294 -1.29 -16.68 5.12
CA MET A 294 -2.14 -15.69 4.47
C MET A 294 -3.44 -16.29 3.95
N ILE A 295 -3.37 -17.46 3.31
CA ILE A 295 -4.55 -18.17 2.79
C ILE A 295 -5.41 -18.70 3.95
N GLU A 296 -4.80 -19.32 4.96
CA GLU A 296 -5.50 -19.89 6.10
C GLU A 296 -6.21 -18.78 6.89
N GLY A 297 -5.50 -17.70 7.21
CA GLY A 297 -6.07 -16.58 7.97
C GLY A 297 -7.22 -15.87 7.23
N LEU A 298 -7.08 -15.70 5.91
CA LEU A 298 -8.16 -15.14 5.09
C LEU A 298 -9.39 -16.06 5.07
N ASN A 299 -9.22 -17.38 4.93
CA ASN A 299 -10.32 -18.34 4.97
C ASN A 299 -11.05 -18.29 6.33
N HIS A 300 -10.30 -18.31 7.44
CA HIS A 300 -10.89 -18.23 8.77
C HIS A 300 -11.71 -16.94 8.94
N TYR A 301 -11.17 -15.81 8.52
CA TYR A 301 -11.88 -14.52 8.59
C TYR A 301 -13.19 -14.55 7.80
N LEU A 302 -13.17 -15.07 6.57
CA LEU A 302 -14.38 -15.14 5.74
C LEU A 302 -15.42 -16.12 6.32
N ASP A 303 -14.97 -17.27 6.81
CA ASP A 303 -15.83 -18.28 7.45
C ASP A 303 -16.49 -17.71 8.74
N GLU A 304 -15.73 -17.02 9.61
CA GLU A 304 -16.25 -16.35 10.80
C GLU A 304 -17.29 -15.28 10.49
N LYS A 305 -17.13 -14.58 9.37
CA LYS A 305 -18.08 -13.56 8.90
C LYS A 305 -19.24 -14.13 8.08
N GLY A 306 -19.25 -15.45 7.80
CA GLY A 306 -20.24 -16.08 6.96
C GLY A 306 -20.20 -15.62 5.49
N ILE A 307 -19.00 -15.26 4.99
CA ILE A 307 -18.80 -14.72 3.64
C ILE A 307 -18.37 -15.84 2.70
N ALA A 308 -19.10 -16.03 1.60
CA ALA A 308 -18.88 -17.14 0.69
C ALA A 308 -17.73 -16.92 -0.31
N SER A 309 -17.40 -15.67 -0.62
CA SER A 309 -16.35 -15.35 -1.60
C SER A 309 -15.55 -14.11 -1.17
N VAL A 310 -14.24 -14.13 -1.44
CA VAL A 310 -13.38 -12.97 -1.23
C VAL A 310 -13.83 -11.74 -2.03
N LYS A 311 -14.52 -11.95 -3.15
CA LYS A 311 -15.08 -10.86 -3.97
C LYS A 311 -16.12 -10.04 -3.22
N ASP A 312 -16.78 -10.67 -2.25
CA ASP A 312 -17.86 -10.03 -1.49
C ASP A 312 -17.35 -9.01 -0.47
N ILE A 313 -16.06 -8.99 -0.14
CA ILE A 313 -15.48 -7.98 0.77
C ILE A 313 -14.90 -6.78 0.04
N VAL A 314 -14.71 -6.86 -1.28
CA VAL A 314 -14.09 -5.78 -2.06
C VAL A 314 -14.94 -4.51 -1.98
N GLY A 315 -14.34 -3.44 -1.47
CA GLY A 315 -14.96 -2.12 -1.38
C GLY A 315 -15.99 -1.94 -0.26
N ARG A 316 -16.23 -2.94 0.60
CA ARG A 316 -17.27 -2.83 1.65
C ARG A 316 -17.07 -1.68 2.63
N ALA A 317 -15.83 -1.21 2.82
CA ALA A 317 -15.53 -0.11 3.74
C ALA A 317 -15.31 1.24 3.03
N VAL A 318 -15.29 1.29 1.72
CA VAL A 318 -15.01 2.53 0.95
C VAL A 318 -15.99 3.65 1.31
N HIS A 319 -17.28 3.34 1.47
CA HIS A 319 -18.31 4.33 1.82
C HIS A 319 -18.17 4.89 3.26
N LYS A 320 -17.33 4.30 4.10
CA LYS A 320 -17.02 4.77 5.45
C LYS A 320 -15.81 5.70 5.49
N TYR A 321 -15.10 5.82 4.37
CA TYR A 321 -14.01 6.74 4.20
C TYR A 321 -14.51 7.97 3.46
N SER A 322 -14.53 9.13 4.14
CA SER A 322 -15.07 10.39 3.63
C SER A 322 -14.08 11.53 3.85
N ASP A 323 -14.42 12.71 3.35
CA ASP A 323 -13.65 13.92 3.61
C ASP A 323 -13.91 14.40 5.05
N TRP A 324 -12.93 15.12 5.61
CA TRP A 324 -13.03 15.63 6.97
C TRP A 324 -14.28 16.49 7.19
N GLY A 325 -14.69 17.23 6.17
CA GLY A 325 -15.88 18.09 6.23
C GLY A 325 -17.22 17.35 6.38
N ASP A 326 -17.24 16.05 6.16
CA ASP A 326 -18.43 15.18 6.27
C ASP A 326 -18.47 14.41 7.61
N LEU A 327 -17.45 14.59 8.47
CA LEU A 327 -17.42 13.95 9.78
C LEU A 327 -18.36 14.64 10.76
N ASP A 328 -19.02 13.84 11.63
CA ASP A 328 -19.90 14.37 12.66
C ASP A 328 -19.12 15.07 13.77
N LEU A 329 -19.30 16.38 13.89
CA LEU A 329 -18.66 17.22 14.90
C LEU A 329 -19.27 17.05 16.30
N ASN A 330 -20.45 16.46 16.41
CA ASN A 330 -21.16 16.21 17.66
C ASN A 330 -20.92 14.78 18.18
N TYR A 331 -20.22 13.92 17.42
CA TYR A 331 -19.79 12.62 17.90
C TYR A 331 -18.80 12.78 19.06
N LYS A 332 -19.08 12.16 20.19
CA LYS A 332 -18.29 12.35 21.40
C LYS A 332 -17.88 11.01 22.01
N VAL A 333 -16.57 10.90 22.29
CA VAL A 333 -15.99 9.79 23.02
C VAL A 333 -15.14 10.30 24.18
N VAL A 334 -14.99 9.50 25.24
CA VAL A 334 -14.10 9.80 26.36
C VAL A 334 -13.23 8.59 26.67
N ALA A 335 -12.04 8.85 27.20
CA ALA A 335 -11.17 7.76 27.64
C ALA A 335 -11.63 7.27 29.04
N ARG A 336 -11.62 5.94 29.24
CA ARG A 336 -11.79 5.31 30.56
C ARG A 336 -10.62 4.40 30.85
N ILE A 337 -10.06 4.51 32.03
CA ILE A 337 -8.92 3.72 32.50
C ILE A 337 -9.44 2.57 33.35
N ASN A 338 -9.17 1.34 32.89
CA ASN A 338 -9.42 0.14 33.68
C ASN A 338 -8.31 -0.03 34.75
N THR A 339 -8.62 0.29 35.98
CA THR A 339 -7.68 0.24 37.12
C THR A 339 -7.24 -1.18 37.49
N ASP A 340 -7.98 -2.21 37.06
CA ASP A 340 -7.67 -3.60 37.40
C ASP A 340 -6.48 -4.14 36.62
N VAL A 341 -6.29 -3.63 35.36
CA VAL A 341 -5.20 -4.05 34.50
C VAL A 341 -4.13 -2.96 34.32
N CYS A 342 -4.41 -1.74 34.81
CA CYS A 342 -3.48 -0.61 34.73
C CYS A 342 -2.25 -0.86 35.63
N ILE A 343 -1.05 -0.75 35.02
CA ILE A 343 0.24 -0.91 35.72
C ILE A 343 0.81 0.40 36.31
N ASN A 344 0.06 1.48 36.26
CA ASN A 344 0.44 2.81 36.78
C ASN A 344 1.78 3.35 36.25
N CYS A 345 2.09 3.10 34.96
CA CYS A 345 3.33 3.56 34.32
C CYS A 345 3.32 5.07 33.98
N ASN A 346 2.22 5.76 34.17
CA ASN A 346 2.01 7.19 33.93
C ASN A 346 2.18 7.68 32.47
N LYS A 347 2.36 6.81 31.47
CA LYS A 347 2.55 7.23 30.07
C LYS A 347 1.35 8.02 29.53
N CYS A 348 0.12 7.56 29.83
CA CYS A 348 -1.12 8.24 29.41
C CYS A 348 -1.27 9.61 30.11
N TYR A 349 -0.94 9.71 31.40
CA TYR A 349 -0.92 10.96 32.12
C TYR A 349 0.06 11.95 31.49
N ILE A 350 1.32 11.56 31.29
CA ILE A 350 2.36 12.41 30.68
C ILE A 350 1.93 12.88 29.30
N SER A 351 1.42 11.96 28.46
CA SER A 351 0.98 12.33 27.11
C SER A 351 -0.21 13.28 27.10
N CYS A 352 -1.14 13.13 28.06
CA CYS A 352 -2.26 14.04 28.20
C CYS A 352 -1.84 15.39 28.76
N GLU A 353 -0.98 15.40 29.80
CA GLU A 353 -0.50 16.60 30.48
C GLU A 353 0.36 17.46 29.57
N ASP A 354 1.37 16.87 28.90
CA ASP A 354 2.38 17.60 28.15
C ASP A 354 1.95 17.91 26.71
N ALA A 355 1.07 17.08 26.12
CA ALA A 355 0.82 17.15 24.68
C ALA A 355 -0.66 17.15 24.28
N SER A 356 -1.62 17.21 25.23
CA SER A 356 -3.05 17.14 24.89
C SER A 356 -3.90 18.06 25.78
N HIS A 357 -4.83 17.53 26.57
CA HIS A 357 -5.93 18.30 27.19
C HIS A 357 -5.92 18.32 28.72
N GLN A 358 -4.88 17.82 29.38
CA GLN A 358 -4.66 17.88 30.83
C GLN A 358 -5.84 17.33 31.66
N CYS A 359 -6.52 16.31 31.15
CA CYS A 359 -7.75 15.78 31.77
C CYS A 359 -7.58 14.46 32.52
N ILE A 360 -6.34 14.01 32.78
CA ILE A 360 -6.05 12.80 33.55
C ILE A 360 -5.42 13.19 34.89
N ASP A 361 -6.10 12.86 35.99
CA ASP A 361 -5.64 13.13 37.34
C ASP A 361 -4.84 11.95 37.90
N ARG A 362 -3.82 12.25 38.68
CA ARG A 362 -3.13 11.29 39.55
C ARG A 362 -3.71 11.41 40.96
N LEU A 363 -4.39 10.40 41.42
CA LEU A 363 -5.06 10.35 42.71
C LEU A 363 -4.42 9.30 43.59
N THR A 364 -4.43 9.55 44.90
CA THR A 364 -3.91 8.62 45.91
C THR A 364 -5.04 8.18 46.81
N VAL A 365 -5.25 6.88 46.96
CA VAL A 365 -6.19 6.34 47.95
C VAL A 365 -5.57 6.30 49.36
N GLU A 366 -6.40 6.15 50.38
CA GLU A 366 -5.99 6.19 51.83
C GLU A 366 -4.86 5.22 52.17
N ASN A 367 -4.70 4.13 51.45
CA ASN A 367 -3.61 3.15 51.63
C ASN A 367 -2.30 3.55 50.92
N GLY A 368 -2.21 4.74 50.34
CA GLY A 368 -1.02 5.23 49.64
C GLY A 368 -0.86 4.72 48.21
N LYS A 369 -1.80 3.92 47.68
CA LYS A 369 -1.77 3.47 46.27
C LYS A 369 -2.22 4.60 45.35
N GLU A 370 -1.43 4.90 44.35
CA GLU A 370 -1.80 5.84 43.28
C GLU A 370 -2.66 5.14 42.23
N TYR A 371 -3.57 5.91 41.61
CA TYR A 371 -4.31 5.53 40.41
C TYR A 371 -4.59 6.73 39.53
N LEU A 372 -4.90 6.47 38.29
CA LEU A 372 -5.19 7.49 37.28
C LEU A 372 -6.69 7.55 37.01
N LYS A 373 -7.23 8.76 36.91
CA LYS A 373 -8.65 9.01 36.61
C LYS A 373 -8.79 10.06 35.56
N VAL A 374 -9.65 9.80 34.57
CA VAL A 374 -10.02 10.77 33.53
C VAL A 374 -11.15 11.65 34.03
N ARG A 375 -11.04 12.97 33.90
CA ARG A 375 -12.15 13.91 33.99
C ARG A 375 -12.88 13.88 32.64
N GLU A 376 -14.05 13.20 32.60
CA GLU A 376 -14.79 12.97 31.36
C GLU A 376 -15.33 14.30 30.75
N GLU A 377 -15.62 15.28 31.61
CA GLU A 377 -16.07 16.61 31.22
C GLU A 377 -15.02 17.42 30.44
N ASP A 378 -13.75 17.20 30.74
CA ASP A 378 -12.62 17.88 30.10
C ASP A 378 -12.01 17.06 28.95
N CYS A 379 -12.39 15.77 28.85
CA CYS A 379 -11.85 14.87 27.85
C CYS A 379 -12.48 15.10 26.47
N VAL A 380 -11.66 15.43 25.47
CA VAL A 380 -12.10 15.64 24.10
C VAL A 380 -12.04 14.37 23.24
N GLY A 381 -11.68 13.23 23.81
CA GLY A 381 -11.62 11.96 23.08
C GLY A 381 -10.51 11.84 22.03
N CYS A 382 -9.39 12.54 22.18
CA CYS A 382 -8.30 12.56 21.21
C CYS A 382 -7.58 11.21 20.99
N ASN A 383 -7.83 10.24 21.87
CA ASN A 383 -7.26 8.87 21.83
C ASN A 383 -5.73 8.75 22.10
N LEU A 384 -5.01 9.83 22.37
CA LEU A 384 -3.55 9.79 22.55
C LEU A 384 -3.15 8.88 23.72
N CYS A 385 -3.89 8.92 24.82
CA CYS A 385 -3.64 8.12 26.01
C CYS A 385 -3.71 6.61 25.75
N SER A 386 -4.65 6.15 24.93
CA SER A 386 -4.78 4.74 24.53
C SER A 386 -3.62 4.29 23.64
N ILE A 387 -3.21 5.14 22.68
CA ILE A 387 -2.11 4.84 21.75
C ILE A 387 -0.77 4.62 22.47
N VAL A 388 -0.49 5.40 23.52
CA VAL A 388 0.78 5.29 24.27
C VAL A 388 0.73 4.26 25.38
N CYS A 389 -0.43 3.68 25.67
CA CYS A 389 -0.59 2.68 26.72
C CYS A 389 0.10 1.36 26.31
N PRO A 390 1.01 0.81 27.15
CA PRO A 390 1.68 -0.44 26.85
C PRO A 390 0.85 -1.68 27.20
N VAL A 391 -0.36 -1.49 27.77
CA VAL A 391 -1.22 -2.58 28.25
C VAL A 391 -2.52 -2.57 27.46
N ASP A 392 -2.74 -3.62 26.69
CA ASP A 392 -3.97 -3.80 25.92
C ASP A 392 -5.19 -3.85 26.84
N GLY A 393 -6.26 -3.14 26.47
CA GLY A 393 -7.51 -3.08 27.24
C GLY A 393 -7.45 -2.25 28.52
N ALA A 394 -6.30 -1.61 28.84
CA ALA A 394 -6.20 -0.75 30.01
C ALA A 394 -6.85 0.63 29.79
N ILE A 395 -7.01 1.08 28.56
CA ILE A 395 -7.71 2.31 28.23
C ILE A 395 -8.66 2.03 27.06
N GLU A 396 -9.92 2.32 27.28
CA GLU A 396 -10.98 2.21 26.28
C GLU A 396 -11.54 3.60 25.96
N MET A 397 -11.85 3.82 24.67
CA MET A 397 -12.57 5.00 24.21
C MET A 397 -14.05 4.68 24.20
N ILE A 398 -14.81 5.30 25.11
CA ILE A 398 -16.25 5.03 25.29
C ILE A 398 -17.06 6.14 24.64
N GLU A 399 -17.94 5.76 23.74
CA GLU A 399 -18.92 6.68 23.15
C GLU A 399 -19.89 7.13 24.24
N ILE A 400 -20.12 8.43 24.32
CA ILE A 400 -21.12 9.05 25.19
C ILE A 400 -22.18 9.74 24.35
N PRO A 401 -23.47 9.65 24.76
CA PRO A 401 -24.55 10.32 24.04
C PRO A 401 -24.27 11.82 23.89
N SER A 402 -24.38 12.32 22.67
CA SER A 402 -24.35 13.77 22.43
C SER A 402 -25.74 14.37 22.76
N GLU A 403 -25.74 15.56 23.35
CA GLU A 403 -26.97 16.36 23.56
C GLU A 403 -27.47 16.99 22.26
N HIS A 404 -26.66 16.98 21.21
CA HIS A 404 -26.96 17.59 19.92
C HIS A 404 -27.06 16.52 18.83
N PRO A 405 -27.93 16.71 17.81
CA PRO A 405 -28.00 15.83 16.66
C PRO A 405 -26.67 15.86 15.89
N PRO A 406 -26.38 14.81 15.10
CA PRO A 406 -25.24 14.80 14.20
C PRO A 406 -25.18 16.08 13.35
N MET A 407 -24.00 16.65 13.20
CA MET A 407 -23.76 17.86 12.41
C MET A 407 -22.36 17.81 11.81
N THR A 408 -22.27 17.90 10.50
CA THR A 408 -20.99 17.95 9.78
C THR A 408 -20.46 19.40 9.73
N TRP A 409 -19.16 19.52 9.41
CA TRP A 409 -18.57 20.84 9.15
C TRP A 409 -19.26 21.56 8.00
N ASN A 410 -19.57 20.84 6.93
CA ASN A 410 -20.22 21.39 5.74
C ASN A 410 -21.63 21.94 6.07
N GLU A 411 -22.42 21.21 6.85
CA GLU A 411 -23.73 21.65 7.34
C GLU A 411 -23.60 22.87 8.28
N ARG A 412 -22.64 22.83 9.19
CA ARG A 412 -22.38 23.96 10.12
C ARG A 412 -22.03 25.22 9.36
N GLN A 413 -21.21 25.15 8.32
CA GLN A 413 -20.86 26.31 7.50
C GLN A 413 -22.08 26.89 6.76
N ALA A 414 -22.96 26.03 6.27
CA ALA A 414 -24.21 26.47 5.62
C ALA A 414 -25.13 27.22 6.59
N VAL A 415 -25.19 26.80 7.87
CA VAL A 415 -26.02 27.44 8.90
C VAL A 415 -25.43 28.79 9.36
N ILE A 416 -24.12 28.93 9.50
CA ILE A 416 -23.44 30.12 9.99
C ILE A 416 -23.43 31.26 8.93
N GLY A 417 -23.86 30.98 7.69
CA GLY A 417 -23.99 31.97 6.63
C GLY A 417 -22.66 32.42 6.04
N GLY A 418 -21.94 31.48 5.57
CA GLY A 418 -21.03 31.65 4.45
C GLY A 418 -19.82 32.55 4.63
N ILE A 419 -18.74 31.91 5.01
CA ILE A 419 -17.50 32.15 4.28
C ILE A 419 -17.66 31.33 3.01
N SER A 420 -17.89 32.05 1.88
CA SER A 420 -17.99 31.42 0.57
C SER A 420 -16.87 30.41 0.43
N SER A 421 -17.24 29.18 0.00
CA SER A 421 -16.28 28.18 -0.46
C SER A 421 -15.20 28.90 -1.26
N CYS A 422 -13.98 28.91 -0.76
CA CYS A 422 -12.83 29.28 -1.55
C CYS A 422 -12.71 28.13 -2.57
N SER A 423 -13.46 28.25 -3.67
CA SER A 423 -13.21 27.44 -4.85
C SER A 423 -11.85 27.91 -5.35
N VAL A 424 -10.82 27.15 -4.97
CA VAL A 424 -9.55 27.22 -5.65
C VAL A 424 -9.82 26.57 -7.00
N ASP A 425 -10.21 27.37 -7.98
CA ASP A 425 -10.13 27.00 -9.37
C ASP A 425 -8.64 26.75 -9.68
N VAL A 426 -8.21 25.51 -9.53
CA VAL A 426 -6.94 25.06 -10.06
C VAL A 426 -7.14 24.98 -11.58
N LYS A 427 -6.70 26.03 -12.26
CA LYS A 427 -6.53 26.05 -13.72
C LYS A 427 -5.38 25.14 -14.12
#